data_61ab5d25a916ad47a74640330862eaa8
#
_entry.id   61ab5d25a916ad47a74640330862eaa8
#
_cell.length_a   1.000
_cell.length_b   1.000
_cell.length_c   1.000
_cell.angle_alpha   90.00
_cell.angle_beta   90.00
_cell.angle_gamma   90.00
#
_symmetry.space_group_name_H-M   'P 1'
#
loop_
_entity.id
_entity.type
_entity.pdbx_description
1 polymer ?
#
loop_
_entity_poly.entity_id
_entity_poly.type
_entity_poly.pdbx_seq_one_letter_code
_entity_poly.pdbx_strand_id
1 'polypeptide(L)'
;MYVITPSLNESFKFQSEWPYNNSQAYLLQTILEDLESDEKYTYVNEDDKHIFTSSVNYSNNTNLVKQKVTINSNYKVETVEVLDASDNVKIKMTFNDIDYKAKFNEDYYSLEQNVSSEVTGTDEVSTIEDVIYPMYIPVNTSLSSQDKVNTSTGERVILTFDGESPFRFIQENATASSEFATIPVNGELVMLGGTIGVLDDFSISWISDGMEYYLVSSTLDDEQLLEVARSIGSIPVIK
;
A
#
# COMPACT_ATOMS: atom_id res chain seq x y z
N MET A 1 -9.18 10.32 8.27
CA MET A 1 -8.27 9.19 8.57
C MET A 1 -6.85 9.72 8.72
N TYR A 2 -5.99 9.02 9.49
CA TYR A 2 -4.56 9.34 9.61
C TYR A 2 -3.73 8.14 9.16
N VAL A 3 -2.68 8.40 8.40
CA VAL A 3 -1.59 7.45 8.13
C VAL A 3 -0.39 7.95 8.90
N ILE A 4 0.12 7.14 9.81
CA ILE A 4 1.22 7.51 10.71
C ILE A 4 2.48 6.82 10.24
N THR A 5 3.56 7.58 10.07
CA THR A 5 4.89 7.08 9.78
C THR A 5 5.80 7.39 10.97
N PRO A 6 5.83 6.51 11.99
CA PRO A 6 6.55 6.78 13.24
C PRO A 6 8.04 7.06 13.03
N SER A 7 8.66 6.36 12.08
CA SER A 7 10.09 6.53 11.76
C SER A 7 10.46 7.91 11.24
N LEU A 8 9.49 8.66 10.70
CA LEU A 8 9.68 10.01 10.19
C LEU A 8 9.12 11.08 11.12
N ASN A 9 8.49 10.68 12.21
CA ASN A 9 7.81 11.57 13.14
C ASN A 9 6.69 12.38 12.45
N GLU A 10 6.01 11.76 11.49
CA GLU A 10 4.99 12.40 10.67
C GLU A 10 3.69 11.61 10.61
N SER A 11 2.60 12.32 10.40
CA SER A 11 1.31 11.74 10.02
C SER A 11 0.70 12.51 8.86
N PHE A 12 0.02 11.78 8.01
CA PHE A 12 -0.76 12.32 6.90
C PHE A 12 -2.24 12.26 7.26
N LYS A 13 -2.90 13.40 7.20
CA LYS A 13 -4.34 13.51 7.46
C LYS A 13 -5.11 13.53 6.16
N PHE A 14 -5.82 12.46 5.87
CA PHE A 14 -6.71 12.34 4.71
C PHE A 14 -8.14 12.73 5.07
N GLN A 15 -8.83 13.35 4.13
CA GLN A 15 -10.27 13.63 4.24
C GLN A 15 -11.13 12.43 3.81
N SER A 16 -10.54 11.49 3.05
CA SER A 16 -11.18 10.27 2.57
C SER A 16 -11.26 9.19 3.65
N GLU A 17 -12.13 8.21 3.41
CA GLU A 17 -12.21 6.97 4.17
C GLU A 17 -11.15 5.96 3.68
N TRP A 18 -10.97 4.86 4.41
CA TRP A 18 -10.07 3.78 4.00
C TRP A 18 -10.53 3.18 2.66
N PRO A 19 -9.62 2.97 1.68
CA PRO A 19 -10.00 2.38 0.39
C PRO A 19 -10.29 0.87 0.56
N TYR A 20 -11.57 0.53 0.52
CA TYR A 20 -12.04 -0.86 0.57
C TYR A 20 -12.10 -1.54 -0.80
N ASN A 21 -11.60 -0.92 -1.84
CA ASN A 21 -11.65 -1.44 -3.21
C ASN A 21 -10.67 -2.60 -3.50
N ASN A 22 -9.86 -2.97 -2.52
CA ASN A 22 -8.91 -4.08 -2.61
C ASN A 22 -9.20 -5.13 -1.56
N SER A 23 -9.16 -6.39 -1.93
CA SER A 23 -9.22 -7.52 -0.99
C SER A 23 -8.02 -7.50 -0.04
N GLN A 24 -8.28 -7.80 1.23
CA GLN A 24 -7.25 -7.84 2.27
C GLN A 24 -7.53 -9.00 3.23
N ALA A 25 -6.71 -10.03 3.19
CA ALA A 25 -6.91 -11.29 3.93
C ALA A 25 -6.92 -11.13 5.47
N TYR A 26 -6.48 -10.00 6.00
CA TYR A 26 -6.44 -9.69 7.43
C TYR A 26 -7.56 -8.75 7.91
N LEU A 27 -8.33 -8.16 6.99
CA LEU A 27 -9.46 -7.29 7.32
C LEU A 27 -10.77 -8.04 7.17
N LEU A 28 -11.44 -8.30 8.29
CA LEU A 28 -12.71 -9.04 8.30
C LEU A 28 -13.77 -8.39 7.41
N GLN A 29 -13.80 -7.06 7.33
CA GLN A 29 -14.74 -6.32 6.50
C GLN A 29 -14.55 -6.67 5.02
N THR A 30 -13.33 -6.56 4.49
CA THR A 30 -13.06 -6.85 3.06
C THR A 30 -13.26 -8.33 2.73
N ILE A 31 -12.95 -9.24 3.67
CA ILE A 31 -13.23 -10.68 3.52
C ILE A 31 -14.73 -10.94 3.33
N LEU A 32 -15.56 -10.26 4.12
CA LEU A 32 -17.03 -10.40 4.05
C LEU A 32 -17.60 -9.72 2.81
N GLU A 33 -17.07 -8.56 2.42
CA GLU A 33 -17.47 -7.85 1.19
C GLU A 33 -17.17 -8.66 -0.06
N ASP A 34 -16.00 -9.32 -0.12
CA ASP A 34 -15.65 -10.25 -1.22
C ASP A 34 -16.64 -11.42 -1.29
N LEU A 35 -17.06 -11.96 -0.12
CA LEU A 35 -18.06 -13.04 -0.07
C LEU A 35 -19.45 -12.55 -0.49
N GLU A 36 -19.86 -11.36 -0.07
CA GLU A 36 -21.18 -10.79 -0.37
C GLU A 36 -21.32 -10.37 -1.84
N SER A 37 -20.23 -9.87 -2.44
CA SER A 37 -20.19 -9.39 -3.82
C SER A 37 -20.09 -10.51 -4.86
N ASP A 38 -19.59 -11.68 -4.49
CA ASP A 38 -19.43 -12.82 -5.41
C ASP A 38 -20.70 -13.67 -5.49
N GLU A 39 -21.54 -13.43 -6.51
CA GLU A 39 -22.74 -14.23 -6.79
C GLU A 39 -22.46 -15.74 -7.06
N LYS A 40 -21.18 -16.09 -7.28
CA LYS A 40 -20.76 -17.46 -7.64
C LYS A 40 -19.96 -18.15 -6.54
N TYR A 41 -19.95 -17.60 -5.33
CA TYR A 41 -19.26 -18.25 -4.22
C TYR A 41 -19.72 -19.69 -4.04
N THR A 42 -18.83 -20.55 -3.54
CA THR A 42 -19.17 -21.92 -3.18
C THR A 42 -19.15 -22.07 -1.67
N TYR A 43 -20.02 -22.95 -1.17
CA TYR A 43 -20.13 -23.27 0.24
C TYR A 43 -20.07 -24.76 0.47
N VAL A 44 -19.25 -25.19 1.44
CA VAL A 44 -19.15 -26.58 1.91
C VAL A 44 -19.21 -26.58 3.42
N ASN A 45 -19.94 -27.54 4.00
CA ASN A 45 -19.89 -27.82 5.42
C ASN A 45 -19.14 -29.14 5.62
N GLU A 46 -18.01 -29.09 6.29
CA GLU A 46 -17.13 -30.25 6.54
C GLU A 46 -16.59 -30.17 7.97
N ASP A 47 -16.70 -31.25 8.73
CA ASP A 47 -16.23 -31.35 10.11
C ASP A 47 -16.69 -30.20 11.02
N ASP A 48 -17.97 -29.85 10.96
CA ASP A 48 -18.59 -28.72 11.68
C ASP A 48 -17.98 -27.34 11.36
N LYS A 49 -17.30 -27.23 10.22
CA LYS A 49 -16.75 -25.97 9.71
C LYS A 49 -17.51 -25.55 8.47
N HIS A 50 -17.77 -24.26 8.38
CA HIS A 50 -18.38 -23.61 7.23
C HIS A 50 -17.25 -23.05 6.35
N ILE A 51 -17.12 -23.59 5.14
CA ILE A 51 -16.05 -23.20 4.21
C ILE A 51 -16.68 -22.49 3.03
N PHE A 52 -16.30 -21.25 2.83
CA PHE A 52 -16.72 -20.42 1.70
C PHE A 52 -15.54 -20.18 0.77
N THR A 53 -15.77 -20.27 -0.53
CA THR A 53 -14.77 -19.89 -1.53
C THR A 53 -15.37 -18.86 -2.45
N SER A 54 -14.73 -17.69 -2.56
CA SER A 54 -15.14 -16.57 -3.41
C SER A 54 -13.98 -16.03 -4.22
N SER A 55 -14.28 -15.24 -5.22
CA SER A 55 -13.31 -14.41 -5.93
C SER A 55 -12.76 -13.30 -5.02
N VAL A 56 -11.59 -12.78 -5.38
CA VAL A 56 -10.91 -11.67 -4.69
C VAL A 56 -10.40 -10.64 -5.70
N ASN A 57 -10.25 -9.40 -5.26
CA ASN A 57 -9.69 -8.32 -6.04
C ASN A 57 -8.43 -7.77 -5.39
N TYR A 58 -7.28 -8.35 -5.72
CA TYR A 58 -5.97 -7.81 -5.37
C TYR A 58 -5.42 -7.03 -6.55
N SER A 59 -5.63 -5.71 -6.59
CA SER A 59 -5.19 -4.85 -7.69
C SER A 59 -3.68 -4.91 -7.95
N ASN A 60 -2.88 -5.24 -6.92
CA ASN A 60 -1.43 -5.32 -7.00
C ASN A 60 -0.91 -6.71 -7.41
N ASN A 61 -1.77 -7.73 -7.45
CA ASN A 61 -1.36 -9.09 -7.78
C ASN A 61 -2.50 -9.88 -8.41
N THR A 62 -2.63 -9.76 -9.72
CA THR A 62 -3.67 -10.44 -10.52
C THR A 62 -3.55 -11.97 -10.53
N ASN A 63 -2.46 -12.54 -9.98
CA ASN A 63 -2.35 -13.99 -9.79
C ASN A 63 -3.16 -14.48 -8.59
N LEU A 64 -3.53 -13.61 -7.66
CA LEU A 64 -4.40 -13.93 -6.53
C LEU A 64 -5.85 -13.76 -6.99
N VAL A 65 -6.57 -14.88 -7.16
CA VAL A 65 -7.88 -14.86 -7.84
C VAL A 65 -9.04 -15.29 -6.96
N LYS A 66 -8.79 -15.99 -5.87
CA LYS A 66 -9.84 -16.44 -4.96
C LYS A 66 -9.37 -16.57 -3.53
N GLN A 67 -10.31 -16.52 -2.62
CA GLN A 67 -10.10 -16.79 -1.19
C GLN A 67 -10.95 -17.97 -0.74
N LYS A 68 -10.45 -18.69 0.27
CA LYS A 68 -11.16 -19.73 1.00
C LYS A 68 -11.24 -19.33 2.46
N VAL A 69 -12.43 -19.05 2.93
CA VAL A 69 -12.72 -18.61 4.30
C VAL A 69 -13.29 -19.79 5.09
N THR A 70 -12.62 -20.15 6.17
CA THR A 70 -13.10 -21.18 7.09
C THR A 70 -13.66 -20.53 8.36
N ILE A 71 -14.91 -20.82 8.65
CA ILE A 71 -15.64 -20.37 9.84
C ILE A 71 -15.92 -21.60 10.70
N ASN A 72 -15.62 -21.53 11.99
CA ASN A 72 -15.84 -22.64 12.90
C ASN A 72 -17.32 -22.74 13.36
N SER A 73 -17.63 -23.78 14.12
CA SER A 73 -18.97 -24.06 14.65
C SER A 73 -19.53 -22.95 15.56
N ASN A 74 -18.69 -22.04 16.06
CA ASN A 74 -19.10 -20.88 16.85
C ASN A 74 -19.28 -19.62 15.98
N TYR A 75 -19.30 -19.78 14.67
CA TYR A 75 -19.41 -18.70 13.67
C TYR A 75 -18.27 -17.66 13.76
N LYS A 76 -17.08 -18.09 14.18
CA LYS A 76 -15.88 -17.25 14.12
C LYS A 76 -15.01 -17.64 12.92
N VAL A 77 -14.48 -16.66 12.21
CA VAL A 77 -13.48 -16.89 11.17
C VAL A 77 -12.23 -17.49 11.81
N GLU A 78 -11.79 -18.62 11.29
CA GLU A 78 -10.64 -19.38 11.78
C GLU A 78 -9.43 -19.18 10.86
N THR A 79 -9.65 -19.34 9.56
CA THR A 79 -8.59 -19.15 8.57
C THR A 79 -9.12 -18.48 7.31
N VAL A 80 -8.25 -17.70 6.66
CA VAL A 80 -8.43 -17.21 5.29
C VAL A 80 -7.22 -17.64 4.48
N GLU A 81 -7.46 -18.33 3.40
CA GLU A 81 -6.44 -18.75 2.43
C GLU A 81 -6.71 -18.03 1.12
N VAL A 82 -5.70 -17.33 0.57
CA VAL A 82 -5.77 -16.71 -0.75
C VAL A 82 -4.99 -17.55 -1.74
N LEU A 83 -5.61 -17.87 -2.88
CA LEU A 83 -5.13 -18.84 -3.82
C LEU A 83 -4.92 -18.24 -5.21
N ASP A 84 -3.97 -18.83 -5.95
CA ASP A 84 -3.81 -18.57 -7.37
C ASP A 84 -4.83 -19.36 -8.23
N ALA A 85 -4.78 -19.14 -9.55
CA ALA A 85 -5.66 -19.82 -10.51
C ALA A 85 -5.47 -21.35 -10.54
N SER A 86 -4.36 -21.88 -10.03
CA SER A 86 -4.05 -23.31 -9.95
C SER A 86 -4.36 -23.92 -8.58
N ASP A 87 -5.11 -23.21 -7.73
CA ASP A 87 -5.47 -23.63 -6.38
C ASP A 87 -4.30 -23.72 -5.38
N ASN A 88 -3.16 -23.12 -5.68
CA ASN A 88 -2.07 -23.06 -4.73
C ASN A 88 -2.30 -21.94 -3.74
N VAL A 89 -2.20 -22.23 -2.44
CA VAL A 89 -2.27 -21.23 -1.37
C VAL A 89 -1.03 -20.34 -1.42
N LYS A 90 -1.23 -19.05 -1.58
CA LYS A 90 -0.18 -18.00 -1.59
C LYS A 90 -0.14 -17.20 -0.30
N ILE A 91 -1.30 -16.97 0.30
CA ILE A 91 -1.42 -16.28 1.58
C ILE A 91 -2.27 -17.17 2.48
N LYS A 92 -1.83 -17.36 3.72
CA LYS A 92 -2.63 -18.00 4.77
C LYS A 92 -2.62 -17.13 6.01
N MET A 93 -3.83 -16.70 6.41
CA MET A 93 -4.08 -15.98 7.64
C MET A 93 -4.81 -16.89 8.63
N THR A 94 -4.35 -16.92 9.87
CA THR A 94 -5.02 -17.64 10.95
C THR A 94 -5.42 -16.64 12.02
N PHE A 95 -6.69 -16.64 12.39
CA PHE A 95 -7.23 -15.79 13.45
C PHE A 95 -7.22 -16.58 14.75
N ASN A 96 -6.32 -16.23 15.67
CA ASN A 96 -6.20 -16.92 16.95
C ASN A 96 -7.34 -16.54 17.90
N ASP A 97 -7.77 -15.28 17.85
CA ASP A 97 -8.93 -14.78 18.58
C ASP A 97 -9.55 -13.58 17.84
N ILE A 98 -10.87 -13.47 17.94
CA ILE A 98 -11.65 -12.34 17.42
C ILE A 98 -12.67 -11.94 18.47
N ASP A 99 -12.61 -10.70 18.92
CA ASP A 99 -13.63 -10.10 19.78
C ASP A 99 -14.56 -9.20 18.95
N TYR A 100 -15.70 -9.75 18.51
CA TYR A 100 -16.73 -9.00 17.77
C TYR A 100 -17.46 -7.95 18.60
N LYS A 101 -17.23 -7.89 19.91
CA LYS A 101 -17.86 -6.95 20.84
C LYS A 101 -16.85 -6.02 21.50
N ALA A 102 -15.64 -5.97 20.95
CA ALA A 102 -14.61 -5.08 21.43
C ALA A 102 -15.14 -3.64 21.53
N LYS A 103 -14.85 -3.00 22.65
CA LYS A 103 -15.21 -1.60 22.88
C LYS A 103 -13.92 -0.82 23.01
N PHE A 104 -13.84 0.25 22.26
CA PHE A 104 -12.72 1.16 22.28
C PHE A 104 -13.14 2.45 22.99
N ASN A 105 -12.21 3.07 23.73
CA ASN A 105 -12.42 4.38 24.30
C ASN A 105 -12.52 5.41 23.16
N GLU A 106 -13.13 6.57 23.43
CA GLU A 106 -13.32 7.63 22.42
C GLU A 106 -11.99 8.14 21.84
N ASP A 107 -10.93 8.07 22.62
CA ASP A 107 -9.58 8.51 22.27
C ASP A 107 -8.67 7.39 21.73
N TYR A 108 -9.16 6.13 21.64
CA TYR A 108 -8.36 4.98 21.19
C TYR A 108 -7.71 5.21 19.81
N TYR A 109 -8.40 5.87 18.91
CA TYR A 109 -7.91 6.23 17.57
C TYR A 109 -7.40 7.67 17.50
N SER A 110 -7.19 8.34 18.64
CA SER A 110 -6.59 9.67 18.64
C SER A 110 -5.12 9.61 18.21
N LEU A 111 -4.65 10.70 17.61
CA LEU A 111 -3.28 10.78 17.13
C LEU A 111 -2.30 10.69 18.31
N GLU A 112 -2.60 11.36 19.41
CA GLU A 112 -1.77 11.46 20.61
C GLU A 112 -1.51 10.10 21.26
N GLN A 113 -2.48 9.17 21.20
CA GLN A 113 -2.32 7.83 21.76
C GLN A 113 -1.58 6.87 20.82
N ASN A 114 -1.58 7.14 19.52
CA ASN A 114 -1.04 6.24 18.51
C ASN A 114 0.34 6.69 17.99
N VAL A 115 0.85 7.81 18.48
CA VAL A 115 2.20 8.29 18.16
C VAL A 115 3.12 8.03 19.34
N SER A 116 4.11 7.17 19.17
CA SER A 116 5.18 7.00 20.14
C SER A 116 6.31 8.00 19.86
N SER A 117 6.63 8.83 20.85
CA SER A 117 7.56 9.96 20.75
C SER A 117 9.05 9.59 20.79
N GLU A 118 9.47 8.43 20.33
CA GLU A 118 10.88 8.06 20.32
C GLU A 118 11.43 7.98 18.89
N VAL A 119 11.61 9.15 18.28
CA VAL A 119 12.44 9.24 17.06
C VAL A 119 13.81 9.79 17.46
N THR A 120 14.82 8.95 17.44
CA THR A 120 16.21 9.35 17.43
C THR A 120 16.61 9.64 15.99
N GLY A 121 16.24 10.82 15.49
CA GLY A 121 16.69 11.28 14.18
C GLY A 121 18.19 11.54 14.24
N THR A 122 18.95 10.88 13.40
CA THR A 122 20.34 11.25 13.12
C THR A 122 20.32 12.16 11.91
N ASP A 123 20.81 13.40 12.06
CA ASP A 123 21.02 14.38 10.99
C ASP A 123 22.17 13.96 10.03
N GLU A 124 22.22 12.73 9.58
CA GLU A 124 23.20 12.32 8.59
C GLU A 124 22.65 12.63 7.19
N VAL A 125 23.36 13.45 6.46
CA VAL A 125 23.12 13.68 5.03
C VAL A 125 23.33 12.36 4.30
N SER A 126 22.22 11.71 3.93
CA SER A 126 22.23 10.41 3.30
C SER A 126 22.40 10.53 1.79
N THR A 127 23.23 9.66 1.22
CA THR A 127 23.39 9.53 -0.23
C THR A 127 22.52 8.37 -0.74
N ILE A 128 22.02 8.52 -1.96
CA ILE A 128 21.28 7.44 -2.63
C ILE A 128 22.31 6.52 -3.31
N GLU A 129 22.52 5.33 -2.74
CA GLU A 129 23.47 4.35 -3.27
C GLU A 129 22.88 3.64 -4.50
N ASP A 130 21.63 3.20 -4.42
CA ASP A 130 20.93 2.48 -5.47
C ASP A 130 19.75 3.28 -6.02
N VAL A 131 19.83 3.62 -7.32
CA VAL A 131 18.72 4.27 -8.04
C VAL A 131 17.71 3.23 -8.46
N ILE A 132 16.46 3.42 -8.08
CA ILE A 132 15.37 2.52 -8.44
C ILE A 132 14.70 3.01 -9.73
N TYR A 133 14.41 2.08 -10.63
CA TYR A 133 13.75 2.36 -11.91
C TYR A 133 12.38 1.70 -11.96
N PRO A 134 11.38 2.34 -12.59
CA PRO A 134 10.09 1.68 -12.83
C PRO A 134 10.28 0.48 -13.77
N MET A 135 9.67 -0.64 -13.41
CA MET A 135 9.69 -1.86 -14.24
C MET A 135 8.64 -1.81 -15.37
N TYR A 136 7.62 -0.97 -15.21
CA TYR A 136 6.66 -0.66 -16.25
C TYR A 136 6.88 0.77 -16.74
N ILE A 137 7.04 0.93 -18.03
CA ILE A 137 7.15 2.22 -18.73
C ILE A 137 6.11 2.21 -19.86
N PRO A 138 5.27 3.25 -19.99
CA PRO A 138 4.28 3.34 -21.06
C PRO A 138 4.91 3.19 -22.47
N VAL A 139 4.11 2.66 -23.39
CA VAL A 139 4.56 2.41 -24.78
C VAL A 139 5.07 3.71 -25.42
N ASN A 140 6.12 3.61 -26.24
CA ASN A 140 6.77 4.74 -26.93
C ASN A 140 7.28 5.83 -25.95
N THR A 141 7.62 5.45 -24.73
CA THR A 141 8.24 6.31 -23.73
C THR A 141 9.52 5.66 -23.26
N SER A 142 10.58 6.44 -23.03
CA SER A 142 11.88 5.92 -22.59
C SER A 142 12.61 6.93 -21.70
N LEU A 143 13.54 6.42 -20.86
CA LEU A 143 14.39 7.25 -20.04
C LEU A 143 15.27 8.16 -20.94
N SER A 144 15.16 9.48 -20.74
CA SER A 144 15.93 10.49 -21.48
C SER A 144 17.06 11.10 -20.65
N SER A 145 16.86 11.30 -19.34
CA SER A 145 17.93 11.77 -18.45
C SER A 145 17.78 11.23 -17.03
N GLN A 146 18.93 11.21 -16.35
CA GLN A 146 19.05 10.96 -14.93
C GLN A 146 19.90 12.05 -14.32
N ASP A 147 19.34 12.81 -13.41
CA ASP A 147 19.99 13.91 -12.75
C ASP A 147 20.09 13.67 -11.25
N LYS A 148 21.24 13.94 -10.64
CA LYS A 148 21.45 13.93 -9.21
C LYS A 148 21.61 15.35 -8.70
N VAL A 149 20.82 15.74 -7.71
CA VAL A 149 20.81 17.08 -7.13
C VAL A 149 20.99 16.97 -5.62
N ASN A 150 21.96 17.72 -5.08
CA ASN A 150 22.10 17.86 -3.64
C ASN A 150 21.09 18.86 -3.10
N THR A 151 20.35 18.46 -2.09
CA THR A 151 19.37 19.29 -1.36
C THR A 151 19.87 19.57 0.05
N SER A 152 19.15 20.36 0.81
CA SER A 152 19.46 20.61 2.23
C SER A 152 19.25 19.37 3.11
N THR A 153 18.46 18.41 2.65
CA THR A 153 18.08 17.18 3.37
C THR A 153 18.80 15.93 2.87
N GLY A 154 19.60 16.02 1.81
CA GLY A 154 20.31 14.89 1.22
C GLY A 154 20.37 14.95 -0.30
N GLU A 155 20.53 13.81 -0.93
CA GLU A 155 20.59 13.66 -2.38
C GLU A 155 19.18 13.37 -2.94
N ARG A 156 18.87 14.01 -4.08
CA ARG A 156 17.66 13.74 -4.87
C ARG A 156 18.05 13.24 -6.23
N VAL A 157 17.45 12.15 -6.67
CA VAL A 157 17.61 11.63 -8.04
C VAL A 157 16.33 11.90 -8.82
N ILE A 158 16.47 12.43 -10.02
CA ILE A 158 15.37 12.74 -10.94
C ILE A 158 15.58 11.93 -12.21
N LEU A 159 14.64 11.03 -12.51
CA LEU A 159 14.58 10.31 -13.77
C LEU A 159 13.53 10.98 -14.66
N THR A 160 13.94 11.41 -15.84
CA THR A 160 13.03 12.00 -16.85
C THR A 160 12.79 11.00 -17.96
N PHE A 161 11.54 10.73 -18.23
CA PHE A 161 11.09 9.87 -19.31
C PHE A 161 10.39 10.72 -20.37
N ASP A 162 10.81 10.60 -21.62
CA ASP A 162 10.28 11.32 -22.75
C ASP A 162 9.65 10.36 -23.77
N GLY A 163 8.66 10.83 -24.52
CA GLY A 163 7.95 10.08 -25.54
C GLY A 163 6.48 10.50 -25.68
N GLU A 164 5.60 9.55 -25.97
CA GLU A 164 4.17 9.81 -26.08
C GLU A 164 3.49 10.06 -24.72
N SER A 165 4.05 9.47 -23.68
CA SER A 165 3.54 9.58 -22.30
C SER A 165 4.65 10.04 -21.34
N PRO A 166 5.11 11.29 -21.44
CA PRO A 166 6.25 11.77 -20.64
C PRO A 166 5.90 11.87 -19.16
N PHE A 167 6.87 11.50 -18.31
CA PHE A 167 6.76 11.62 -16.86
C PHE A 167 8.12 11.83 -16.21
N ARG A 168 8.11 12.27 -14.96
CA ARG A 168 9.29 12.35 -14.09
C ARG A 168 9.08 11.48 -12.87
N PHE A 169 10.13 10.77 -12.53
CA PHE A 169 10.20 9.99 -11.29
C PHE A 169 11.32 10.53 -10.42
N ILE A 170 10.96 10.97 -9.23
CA ILE A 170 11.85 11.59 -8.25
C ILE A 170 11.94 10.65 -7.06
N GLN A 171 13.16 10.45 -6.58
CA GLN A 171 13.45 9.67 -5.39
C GLN A 171 14.44 10.42 -4.51
N GLU A 172 14.14 10.45 -3.21
CA GLU A 172 14.99 11.06 -2.20
C GLU A 172 14.89 10.30 -0.87
N ASN A 173 15.90 10.48 -0.01
CA ASN A 173 15.84 9.87 1.30
C ASN A 173 14.75 10.57 2.13
N ALA A 174 13.86 9.79 2.72
CA ALA A 174 12.88 10.32 3.64
C ALA A 174 13.58 10.82 4.91
N THR A 175 13.31 12.05 5.28
CA THR A 175 13.94 12.72 6.43
C THR A 175 12.97 12.79 7.58
N ALA A 176 13.37 12.29 8.76
CA ALA A 176 12.55 12.39 9.95
C ALA A 176 12.46 13.84 10.42
N SER A 177 11.24 14.30 10.70
CA SER A 177 11.01 15.61 11.30
C SER A 177 11.48 15.62 12.77
N SER A 178 12.10 16.73 13.19
CA SER A 178 12.55 16.89 14.59
C SER A 178 11.39 17.00 15.58
N GLU A 179 10.23 17.44 15.12
CA GLU A 179 8.97 17.50 15.86
C GLU A 179 7.89 16.75 15.09
N PHE A 180 6.96 16.14 15.84
CA PHE A 180 5.86 15.44 15.20
C PHE A 180 4.98 16.41 14.39
N ALA A 181 4.86 16.14 13.09
CA ALA A 181 4.09 16.98 12.18
C ALA A 181 2.86 16.23 11.63
N THR A 182 1.76 16.92 11.46
CA THR A 182 0.58 16.43 10.73
C THR A 182 0.45 17.19 9.42
N ILE A 183 0.57 16.47 8.32
CA ILE A 183 0.51 17.03 6.96
C ILE A 183 -0.90 16.79 6.41
N PRO A 184 -1.69 17.84 6.12
CA PRO A 184 -2.97 17.67 5.46
C PRO A 184 -2.76 17.26 4.00
N VAL A 185 -3.49 16.23 3.56
CA VAL A 185 -3.42 15.68 2.20
C VAL A 185 -4.75 15.88 1.50
N ASN A 186 -4.71 16.43 0.29
CA ASN A 186 -5.89 16.69 -0.53
C ASN A 186 -6.14 15.62 -1.61
N GLY A 187 -5.16 14.77 -1.89
CA GLY A 187 -5.26 13.67 -2.86
C GLY A 187 -6.02 12.44 -2.34
N GLU A 188 -6.25 11.51 -3.22
CA GLU A 188 -6.83 10.22 -2.88
C GLU A 188 -5.78 9.26 -2.31
N LEU A 189 -6.18 8.49 -1.31
CA LEU A 189 -5.35 7.46 -0.75
C LEU A 189 -5.40 6.22 -1.65
N VAL A 190 -4.22 5.71 -2.04
CA VAL A 190 -4.09 4.54 -2.91
C VAL A 190 -3.13 3.51 -2.31
N MET A 191 -3.42 2.24 -2.60
CA MET A 191 -2.54 1.15 -2.19
C MET A 191 -1.49 0.87 -3.27
N LEU A 192 -0.22 0.88 -2.87
CA LEU A 192 0.94 0.60 -3.73
C LEU A 192 1.71 -0.61 -3.20
N GLY A 193 1.18 -1.80 -3.45
CA GLY A 193 1.80 -3.01 -2.91
C GLY A 193 1.78 -3.05 -1.38
N GLY A 194 2.93 -2.90 -0.75
CA GLY A 194 3.08 -2.92 0.71
C GLY A 194 2.98 -1.56 1.39
N THR A 195 2.77 -0.48 0.65
CA THR A 195 2.73 0.89 1.17
C THR A 195 1.48 1.63 0.72
N ILE A 196 1.27 2.80 1.29
CA ILE A 196 0.17 3.72 0.97
C ILE A 196 0.76 4.92 0.23
N GLY A 197 0.13 5.31 -0.88
CA GLY A 197 0.46 6.52 -1.62
C GLY A 197 -0.68 7.52 -1.61
N VAL A 198 -0.37 8.72 -2.08
CA VAL A 198 -1.30 9.82 -2.32
C VAL A 198 -1.35 10.06 -3.81
N LEU A 199 -2.51 9.86 -4.41
CA LEU A 199 -2.79 10.20 -5.80
C LEU A 199 -3.45 11.58 -5.86
N ASP A 200 -2.88 12.48 -6.64
CA ASP A 200 -3.42 13.79 -6.97
C ASP A 200 -3.55 13.91 -8.50
N ASP A 201 -4.20 14.94 -9.02
CA ASP A 201 -4.54 15.15 -10.44
C ASP A 201 -3.42 14.83 -11.44
N PHE A 202 -2.16 15.08 -11.08
CA PHE A 202 -0.99 14.93 -11.97
C PHE A 202 0.18 14.18 -11.31
N SER A 203 -0.03 13.62 -10.14
CA SER A 203 1.09 13.04 -9.39
C SER A 203 0.66 11.94 -8.44
N ILE A 204 1.61 11.09 -8.13
CA ILE A 204 1.49 10.14 -7.03
C ILE A 204 2.74 10.19 -6.19
N SER A 205 2.58 10.24 -4.87
CA SER A 205 3.69 10.24 -3.91
C SER A 205 3.51 9.16 -2.86
N TRP A 206 4.61 8.60 -2.39
CA TRP A 206 4.59 7.60 -1.32
C TRP A 206 5.95 7.50 -0.63
N ILE A 207 5.95 6.85 0.53
CA ILE A 207 7.15 6.53 1.29
C ILE A 207 7.25 5.01 1.42
N SER A 208 8.43 4.47 1.11
CA SER A 208 8.74 3.06 1.30
C SER A 208 10.22 2.87 1.59
N ASP A 209 10.54 1.99 2.53
CA ASP A 209 11.92 1.60 2.87
C ASP A 209 12.86 2.78 3.14
N GLY A 210 12.34 3.84 3.79
CA GLY A 210 13.12 5.03 4.13
C GLY A 210 13.38 5.98 2.97
N MET A 211 12.74 5.74 1.83
CA MET A 211 12.79 6.59 0.64
C MET A 211 11.44 7.26 0.41
N GLU A 212 11.47 8.49 -0.06
CA GLU A 212 10.31 9.23 -0.53
C GLU A 212 10.33 9.30 -2.06
N TYR A 213 9.19 9.03 -2.67
CA TYR A 213 9.02 8.93 -4.11
C TYR A 213 7.94 9.87 -4.60
N TYR A 214 8.19 10.50 -5.74
CA TYR A 214 7.23 11.34 -6.46
C TYR A 214 7.23 10.95 -7.94
N LEU A 215 6.08 10.61 -8.46
CA LEU A 215 5.84 10.40 -9.88
C LEU A 215 4.91 11.50 -10.38
N VAL A 216 5.35 12.26 -11.38
CA VAL A 216 4.62 13.43 -11.89
C VAL A 216 4.49 13.33 -13.40
N SER A 217 3.28 13.52 -13.92
CA SER A 217 2.99 13.60 -15.35
C SER A 217 1.79 14.50 -15.62
N SER A 218 1.81 15.21 -16.72
CA SER A 218 0.67 15.96 -17.23
C SER A 218 -0.11 15.21 -18.32
N THR A 219 0.29 13.98 -18.65
CA THR A 219 -0.25 13.20 -19.77
C THR A 219 -0.72 11.81 -19.38
N LEU A 220 -0.16 11.24 -18.30
CA LEU A 220 -0.64 9.97 -17.75
C LEU A 220 -1.96 10.20 -17.03
N ASP A 221 -2.89 9.30 -17.21
CA ASP A 221 -4.09 9.21 -16.38
C ASP A 221 -3.78 8.48 -15.05
N ASP A 222 -4.77 8.45 -14.17
CA ASP A 222 -4.63 7.88 -12.81
C ASP A 222 -4.23 6.40 -12.84
N GLU A 223 -4.81 5.63 -13.78
CA GLU A 223 -4.52 4.20 -13.93
C GLU A 223 -3.07 3.97 -14.36
N GLN A 224 -2.61 4.75 -15.33
CA GLN A 224 -1.23 4.71 -15.81
C GLN A 224 -0.23 5.16 -14.76
N LEU A 225 -0.53 6.22 -13.99
CA LEU A 225 0.28 6.67 -12.86
C LEU A 225 0.42 5.55 -11.82
N LEU A 226 -0.69 4.89 -11.49
CA LEU A 226 -0.71 3.76 -10.56
C LEU A 226 0.07 2.56 -11.08
N GLU A 227 -0.01 2.22 -12.36
CA GLU A 227 0.76 1.12 -12.96
C GLU A 227 2.26 1.38 -12.87
N VAL A 228 2.72 2.59 -13.23
CA VAL A 228 4.13 2.97 -13.10
C VAL A 228 4.57 2.92 -11.63
N ALA A 229 3.82 3.53 -10.71
CA ALA A 229 4.15 3.57 -9.29
C ALA A 229 4.21 2.16 -8.67
N ARG A 230 3.24 1.29 -8.97
CA ARG A 230 3.22 -0.11 -8.50
C ARG A 230 4.40 -0.93 -9.00
N SER A 231 4.94 -0.58 -10.16
CA SER A 231 6.08 -1.29 -10.74
C SER A 231 7.41 -1.01 -10.02
N ILE A 232 7.46 0.04 -9.20
CA ILE A 232 8.68 0.48 -8.50
C ILE A 232 9.00 -0.38 -7.27
N GLY A 233 7.98 -0.92 -6.61
CA GLY A 233 8.14 -1.73 -5.38
C GLY A 233 8.21 -3.24 -5.58
N SER A 234 8.19 -3.74 -6.82
CA SER A 234 7.98 -5.17 -7.11
C SER A 234 9.25 -6.02 -7.20
N ILE A 235 10.43 -5.47 -6.99
CA ILE A 235 11.67 -6.26 -7.00
C ILE A 235 11.93 -6.78 -5.58
N PRO A 236 11.82 -8.11 -5.33
CA PRO A 236 12.35 -8.66 -4.11
C PRO A 236 13.86 -8.46 -4.13
N VAL A 237 14.40 -7.74 -3.15
CA VAL A 237 15.84 -7.68 -2.90
C VAL A 237 16.28 -9.12 -2.60
N ILE A 238 16.84 -9.79 -3.58
CA ILE A 238 17.49 -11.10 -3.38
C ILE A 238 18.78 -10.79 -2.60
N LYS A 239 18.74 -11.08 -1.31
CA LYS A 239 19.96 -11.12 -0.49
C LYS A 239 20.66 -12.43 -0.67
#